data_baccdcf73be63c0b1870ec75135c9923
#
_entry.id   baccdcf73be63c0b1870ec75135c9923
#
_cell.length_a   1.000
_cell.length_b   1.000
_cell.length_c   1.000
_cell.angle_alpha   90.00
_cell.angle_beta   90.00
_cell.angle_gamma   90.00
#
_symmetry.space_group_name_H-M   'P 1'
#
loop_
_entity.id
_entity.type
_entity.pdbx_description
1 polymer ?
#
loop_
_entity_poly.entity_id
_entity_poly.type
_entity_poly.pdbx_seq_one_letter_code
_entity_poly.pdbx_strand_id
1 'polypeptide(L)'
;MADVKEKKKMSSKTGAAARRTAKKPAAAREAADSGLREAKQSSGMIIADLLEKGKRNGGTLTYGEVVEALQKQDISPDEIEALFENFGKKGVEIADDADLTPEDLDKDEELQDVDTDVDLSVPEGINIDDPVRMYLKEIGRVPLLTAEEEIHLATDMEAGVRAERRIRADKYIKAYLRNPGKVLTVGKLARKLGVNNSVVATSMLGDDNEMVKALREMHGIKDDPEENDSKSYRQYNADLEELEIPLKTIDAEEMKQLNSDINDGSEAQKRLAEANLRLVVSIAKRYVGRGMLFLDLIQEGNLGLIKAVEKFDYTKGYKFSTYATWWIRQAITRAIADQARTIRIPVHMVETINKLIRVSRQLLQQLGREPTPEEIAKDMEITVERVREIMKIAQEPVSLETPIGEEEDSHLGDFIEDHDAPAPAEAASYMLLKEQLTDVLSTLTEREKMVLELRFGIKDGRARTLEEVGQSFGVTRERIRQIEAKALRKLRHPSRSKKLKDFLD
;
A
#
# COMPACT_ATOMS: atom_id res chain seq x y z
N MET A 1 -27.21 46.34 -33.01
CA MET A 1 -25.83 45.83 -33.19
C MET A 1 -24.79 46.66 -32.40
N ALA A 2 -25.17 47.28 -31.29
CA ALA A 2 -24.24 48.09 -30.46
C ALA A 2 -23.97 47.47 -29.06
N ASP A 3 -24.74 46.46 -28.65
CA ASP A 3 -24.67 45.90 -27.28
C ASP A 3 -23.79 44.67 -27.07
N VAL A 4 -23.08 44.21 -28.12
CA VAL A 4 -22.23 42.97 -28.03
C VAL A 4 -20.74 43.32 -27.91
N LYS A 5 -20.35 44.58 -28.04
CA LYS A 5 -18.92 44.98 -27.98
C LYS A 5 -18.44 45.43 -26.60
N GLU A 6 -19.32 45.73 -25.66
CA GLU A 6 -18.92 46.22 -24.32
C GLU A 6 -18.66 45.11 -23.29
N LYS A 7 -19.25 43.91 -23.46
CA LYS A 7 -19.01 42.77 -22.56
C LYS A 7 -17.68 42.03 -22.76
N LYS A 8 -16.93 42.38 -23.81
CA LYS A 8 -15.62 41.71 -24.10
C LYS A 8 -14.39 42.49 -23.59
N LYS A 9 -14.59 43.69 -23.00
CA LYS A 9 -13.49 44.52 -22.46
C LYS A 9 -13.36 44.52 -20.94
N MET A 10 -14.26 43.88 -20.19
CA MET A 10 -14.19 43.80 -18.73
C MET A 10 -13.68 42.43 -18.19
N SER A 11 -13.43 41.46 -19.06
CA SER A 11 -12.95 40.10 -18.61
C SER A 11 -11.41 39.92 -18.73
N SER A 12 -10.65 40.95 -19.09
CA SER A 12 -9.19 40.85 -19.31
C SER A 12 -8.33 41.57 -18.26
N LYS A 13 -8.88 42.01 -17.12
CA LYS A 13 -8.10 42.73 -16.08
C LYS A 13 -8.04 42.06 -14.69
N THR A 14 -8.54 40.86 -14.50
CA THR A 14 -8.50 40.16 -13.19
C THR A 14 -7.69 38.86 -13.19
N GLY A 15 -6.82 38.62 -14.19
CA GLY A 15 -6.02 37.41 -14.38
C GLY A 15 -4.51 37.55 -14.14
N ALA A 16 -4.00 38.61 -13.54
CA ALA A 16 -2.58 38.90 -13.42
C ALA A 16 -2.06 39.09 -11.99
N ALA A 17 -2.55 38.33 -11.03
CA ALA A 17 -2.00 38.36 -9.66
C ALA A 17 -2.18 37.02 -8.96
N ALA A 18 -1.40 36.02 -9.30
CA ALA A 18 -1.04 34.89 -8.41
C ALA A 18 -0.18 33.82 -9.14
N ARG A 19 1.00 34.19 -9.62
CA ARG A 19 2.10 33.25 -9.88
C ARG A 19 3.37 33.80 -9.25
N ARG A 20 3.41 33.85 -7.93
CA ARG A 20 4.68 33.85 -7.18
C ARG A 20 5.01 32.39 -6.93
N THR A 21 5.84 31.80 -7.80
CA THR A 21 6.57 30.58 -7.55
C THR A 21 7.45 30.80 -6.32
N ALA A 22 7.06 30.20 -5.21
CA ALA A 22 7.88 30.13 -4.02
C ALA A 22 9.11 29.25 -4.35
N LYS A 23 10.25 29.92 -4.59
CA LYS A 23 11.57 29.30 -4.58
C LYS A 23 11.79 28.78 -3.17
N LYS A 24 11.75 27.45 -2.94
CA LYS A 24 12.20 26.83 -1.68
C LYS A 24 13.64 27.25 -1.41
N PRO A 25 13.98 27.68 -0.19
CA PRO A 25 15.35 28.10 0.13
C PRO A 25 16.34 26.92 -0.04
N ALA A 26 17.53 27.21 -0.51
CA ALA A 26 18.60 26.25 -0.78
C ALA A 26 18.92 25.33 0.42
N ALA A 27 18.80 25.86 1.63
CA ALA A 27 18.96 25.11 2.89
C ALA A 27 18.03 23.89 3.06
N ALA A 28 16.83 23.91 2.46
CA ALA A 28 15.92 22.77 2.49
C ALA A 28 16.30 21.67 1.49
N ARG A 29 17.11 21.98 0.48
CA ARG A 29 17.68 21.00 -0.45
C ARG A 29 18.96 20.35 0.11
N GLU A 30 19.79 21.11 0.80
CA GLU A 30 20.98 20.56 1.47
C GLU A 30 20.59 19.67 2.65
N ALA A 31 19.56 19.99 3.42
CA ALA A 31 19.07 19.15 4.50
C ALA A 31 18.42 17.85 3.99
N ALA A 32 17.75 17.86 2.83
CA ALA A 32 17.21 16.66 2.20
C ALA A 32 18.30 15.76 1.59
N ASP A 33 19.37 16.36 1.06
CA ASP A 33 20.50 15.63 0.47
C ASP A 33 21.45 15.05 1.54
N SER A 34 21.60 15.73 2.69
CA SER A 34 22.32 15.20 3.85
C SER A 34 21.57 14.06 4.52
N GLY A 35 20.26 14.15 4.69
CA GLY A 35 19.42 13.07 5.23
C GLY A 35 19.42 11.81 4.34
N LEU A 36 19.44 11.97 3.02
CA LEU A 36 19.56 10.85 2.05
C LEU A 36 20.96 10.19 2.09
N ARG A 37 22.01 10.95 2.40
CA ARG A 37 23.38 10.42 2.55
C ARG A 37 23.57 9.70 3.87
N GLU A 38 23.00 10.19 4.95
CA GLU A 38 23.00 9.53 6.26
C GLU A 38 22.19 8.24 6.24
N ALA A 39 21.03 8.22 5.58
CA ALA A 39 20.21 7.01 5.41
C ALA A 39 20.93 5.92 4.59
N LYS A 40 21.67 6.28 3.53
CA LYS A 40 22.45 5.31 2.72
C LYS A 40 23.72 4.81 3.42
N GLN A 41 24.33 5.58 4.32
CA GLN A 41 25.45 5.11 5.13
C GLN A 41 24.98 4.17 6.23
N SER A 42 23.81 4.40 6.81
CA SER A 42 23.23 3.53 7.85
C SER A 42 22.76 2.19 7.28
N SER A 43 22.18 2.14 6.07
CA SER A 43 21.79 0.87 5.43
C SER A 43 23.01 -0.01 5.08
N GLY A 44 24.09 0.58 4.59
CA GLY A 44 25.34 -0.17 4.33
C GLY A 44 25.99 -0.77 5.59
N MET A 45 25.88 -0.10 6.75
CA MET A 45 26.35 -0.62 8.03
C MET A 45 25.50 -1.78 8.54
N ILE A 46 24.17 -1.68 8.42
CA ILE A 46 23.24 -2.73 8.85
C ILE A 46 23.43 -4.01 8.01
N ILE A 47 23.66 -3.87 6.70
CA ILE A 47 23.95 -4.99 5.81
C ILE A 47 25.25 -5.70 6.21
N ALA A 48 26.27 -4.94 6.57
CA ALA A 48 27.54 -5.50 7.04
C ALA A 48 27.39 -6.24 8.38
N ASP A 49 26.57 -5.71 9.28
CA ASP A 49 26.27 -6.28 10.60
C ASP A 49 25.48 -7.58 10.47
N LEU A 50 24.44 -7.60 9.59
CA LEU A 50 23.67 -8.81 9.28
C LEU A 50 24.53 -9.90 8.66
N LEU A 51 25.44 -9.56 7.75
CA LEU A 51 26.37 -10.51 7.16
C LEU A 51 27.35 -11.09 8.17
N GLU A 52 27.81 -10.27 9.12
CA GLU A 52 28.67 -10.74 10.22
C GLU A 52 27.89 -11.63 11.17
N LYS A 53 26.62 -11.32 11.44
CA LYS A 53 25.73 -12.12 12.27
C LYS A 53 25.40 -13.47 11.61
N GLY A 54 25.10 -13.48 10.29
CA GLY A 54 24.89 -14.72 9.53
C GLY A 54 26.12 -15.62 9.51
N LYS A 55 27.33 -15.05 9.39
CA LYS A 55 28.55 -15.83 9.47
C LYS A 55 28.82 -16.41 10.87
N ARG A 56 28.43 -15.71 11.94
CA ARG A 56 28.53 -16.20 13.32
C ARG A 56 27.52 -17.33 13.61
N ASN A 57 26.38 -17.32 12.97
CA ASN A 57 25.28 -18.30 13.11
C ASN A 57 25.45 -19.52 12.17
N GLY A 58 26.64 -19.79 11.69
CA GLY A 58 26.90 -20.98 10.84
C GLY A 58 26.50 -20.84 9.39
N GLY A 59 26.29 -19.62 8.89
CA GLY A 59 25.91 -19.35 7.50
C GLY A 59 24.40 -19.18 7.30
N THR A 60 23.60 -19.18 8.35
CA THR A 60 22.15 -19.01 8.28
C THR A 60 21.71 -17.71 9.00
N LEU A 61 20.80 -16.97 8.37
CA LEU A 61 20.09 -15.83 8.98
C LEU A 61 18.59 -16.15 8.93
N THR A 62 17.86 -15.77 9.99
CA THR A 62 16.40 -15.92 9.94
C THR A 62 15.77 -14.75 9.18
N TYR A 63 14.66 -15.00 8.49
CA TYR A 63 13.90 -13.96 7.76
C TYR A 63 13.49 -12.82 8.69
N GLY A 64 13.07 -13.12 9.93
CA GLY A 64 12.69 -12.12 10.92
C GLY A 64 13.86 -11.21 11.32
N GLU A 65 15.07 -11.74 11.45
CA GLU A 65 16.28 -10.94 11.75
C GLU A 65 16.61 -9.97 10.62
N VAL A 66 16.43 -10.39 9.37
CA VAL A 66 16.64 -9.55 8.19
C VAL A 66 15.57 -8.46 8.13
N VAL A 67 14.30 -8.80 8.30
CA VAL A 67 13.18 -7.85 8.29
C VAL A 67 13.27 -6.89 9.47
N GLU A 68 13.59 -7.33 10.68
CA GLU A 68 13.75 -6.46 11.85
C GLU A 68 14.87 -5.42 11.67
N ALA A 69 15.98 -5.82 11.07
CA ALA A 69 17.07 -4.90 10.77
C ALA A 69 16.71 -3.89 9.69
N LEU A 70 15.86 -4.27 8.72
CA LEU A 70 15.42 -3.45 7.61
C LEU A 70 14.25 -2.52 7.98
N GLN A 71 13.39 -2.93 8.92
CA GLN A 71 12.25 -2.11 9.39
C GLN A 71 12.65 -0.81 10.08
N LYS A 72 13.87 -0.72 10.57
CA LYS A 72 14.40 0.52 11.17
C LYS A 72 14.65 1.62 10.14
N GLN A 73 14.48 1.32 8.85
CA GLN A 73 14.64 2.27 7.74
C GLN A 73 13.56 2.00 6.69
N ASP A 74 12.99 3.07 6.10
CA ASP A 74 12.09 3.00 4.94
C ASP A 74 12.86 2.53 3.69
N ILE A 75 13.14 1.23 3.61
CA ILE A 75 13.87 0.61 2.51
C ILE A 75 12.87 0.21 1.43
N SER A 76 13.17 0.55 0.18
CA SER A 76 12.31 0.20 -0.94
C SER A 76 12.33 -1.30 -1.22
N PRO A 77 11.25 -1.88 -1.79
CA PRO A 77 11.22 -3.29 -2.18
C PRO A 77 12.39 -3.71 -3.09
N ASP A 78 12.86 -2.82 -3.95
CA ASP A 78 13.96 -3.06 -4.88
C ASP A 78 15.33 -3.12 -4.14
N GLU A 79 15.48 -2.38 -3.03
CA GLU A 79 16.66 -2.45 -2.17
C GLU A 79 16.68 -3.72 -1.29
N ILE A 80 15.51 -4.24 -0.94
CA ILE A 80 15.37 -5.52 -0.23
C ILE A 80 15.77 -6.68 -1.15
N GLU A 81 15.40 -6.63 -2.43
CA GLU A 81 15.76 -7.63 -3.42
C GLU A 81 17.29 -7.71 -3.63
N ALA A 82 17.95 -6.56 -3.77
CA ALA A 82 19.41 -6.47 -3.86
C ALA A 82 20.12 -7.00 -2.59
N LEU A 83 19.46 -6.94 -1.44
CA LEU A 83 19.96 -7.44 -0.16
C LEU A 83 19.93 -8.97 -0.09
N PHE A 84 18.82 -9.59 -0.47
CA PHE A 84 18.69 -11.04 -0.51
C PHE A 84 19.69 -11.68 -1.47
N GLU A 85 19.92 -11.05 -2.60
CA GLU A 85 20.90 -11.47 -3.57
C GLU A 85 22.36 -11.38 -3.04
N ASN A 86 22.68 -10.32 -2.29
CA ASN A 86 23.96 -10.17 -1.61
C ASN A 86 24.20 -11.26 -0.53
N PHE A 87 23.15 -11.70 0.15
CA PHE A 87 23.27 -12.79 1.15
C PHE A 87 23.56 -14.12 0.45
N GLY A 88 22.85 -14.45 -0.62
CA GLY A 88 23.08 -15.67 -1.41
C GLY A 88 24.49 -15.75 -2.01
N LYS A 89 25.00 -14.63 -2.58
CA LYS A 89 26.38 -14.55 -3.12
C LYS A 89 27.48 -14.71 -2.06
N LYS A 90 27.19 -14.41 -0.80
CA LYS A 90 28.14 -14.53 0.32
C LYS A 90 27.99 -15.82 1.13
N GLY A 91 27.16 -16.75 0.64
CA GLY A 91 26.95 -18.07 1.25
C GLY A 91 26.21 -17.99 2.59
N VAL A 92 25.35 -16.97 2.76
CA VAL A 92 24.45 -16.86 3.90
C VAL A 92 23.07 -17.28 3.42
N GLU A 93 22.59 -18.43 3.87
CA GLU A 93 21.24 -18.91 3.62
C GLU A 93 20.27 -18.22 4.58
N ILE A 94 19.14 -17.77 4.04
CA ILE A 94 18.09 -17.16 4.84
C ILE A 94 17.11 -18.27 5.21
N ALA A 95 17.17 -18.71 6.46
CA ALA A 95 16.19 -19.63 7.01
C ALA A 95 14.89 -18.87 7.29
N ASP A 96 13.76 -19.44 6.89
CA ASP A 96 12.45 -18.90 7.23
C ASP A 96 12.27 -18.86 8.75
N ASP A 97 11.90 -17.70 9.26
CA ASP A 97 11.42 -17.55 10.63
C ASP A 97 10.03 -18.18 10.68
N ALA A 98 10.00 -19.46 10.90
CA ALA A 98 8.75 -20.18 10.99
C ALA A 98 8.02 -19.77 12.28
N ASP A 99 6.85 -19.17 12.15
CA ASP A 99 5.72 -19.39 13.05
C ASP A 99 5.22 -20.86 12.94
N LEU A 100 6.04 -21.73 12.40
CA LEU A 100 5.81 -23.16 12.21
C LEU A 100 6.34 -23.88 13.46
N THR A 101 5.49 -24.72 14.02
CA THR A 101 5.93 -25.65 15.07
C THR A 101 7.07 -26.52 14.55
N PRO A 102 7.92 -27.14 15.40
CA PRO A 102 8.93 -28.08 14.96
C PRO A 102 8.41 -29.17 14.01
N GLU A 103 7.12 -29.51 14.11
CA GLU A 103 6.43 -30.48 13.24
C GLU A 103 6.15 -29.91 11.83
N ASP A 104 6.14 -28.59 11.67
CA ASP A 104 5.96 -27.91 10.38
C ASP A 104 7.30 -27.70 9.65
N LEU A 105 8.44 -27.70 10.37
CA LEU A 105 9.79 -27.57 9.79
C LEU A 105 10.20 -28.83 9.01
N ASP A 106 9.80 -30.02 9.48
CA ASP A 106 10.05 -31.28 8.76
C ASP A 106 9.33 -31.37 7.41
N LYS A 107 8.32 -30.51 7.17
CA LYS A 107 7.60 -30.45 5.89
C LYS A 107 8.17 -29.43 4.92
N ASP A 108 9.03 -28.50 5.36
CA ASP A 108 9.65 -27.50 4.48
C ASP A 108 10.91 -28.01 3.77
N GLU A 109 11.55 -29.09 4.26
CA GLU A 109 12.63 -29.76 3.52
C GLU A 109 12.14 -30.45 2.23
N GLU A 110 10.85 -30.81 2.13
CA GLU A 110 10.25 -31.38 0.90
C GLU A 110 10.02 -30.32 -0.21
N LEU A 111 10.23 -29.01 0.04
CA LEU A 111 10.02 -27.96 -0.98
C LEU A 111 11.22 -27.73 -1.91
N GLN A 112 12.34 -28.39 -1.71
CA GLN A 112 13.46 -28.35 -2.66
C GLN A 112 13.16 -29.12 -3.95
N ASP A 113 12.17 -30.03 -3.93
CA ASP A 113 11.71 -30.78 -5.10
C ASP A 113 10.19 -30.68 -5.27
N VAL A 114 9.68 -29.49 -5.56
CA VAL A 114 8.31 -29.36 -6.09
C VAL A 114 8.32 -29.75 -7.56
N ASP A 115 8.73 -30.98 -7.82
CA ASP A 115 8.49 -31.65 -9.09
C ASP A 115 7.23 -32.52 -8.93
N THR A 116 6.24 -32.14 -9.67
CA THR A 116 5.28 -32.97 -10.39
C THR A 116 3.91 -33.29 -9.81
N ASP A 117 3.62 -33.34 -8.51
CA ASP A 117 2.22 -33.59 -8.10
C ASP A 117 1.78 -32.69 -6.93
N VAL A 118 1.49 -31.43 -7.25
CA VAL A 118 0.81 -30.56 -6.30
C VAL A 118 -0.55 -31.16 -5.96
N ASP A 119 -0.67 -31.69 -4.74
CA ASP A 119 -1.94 -32.19 -4.22
C ASP A 119 -2.97 -31.06 -4.16
N LEU A 120 -3.92 -31.08 -5.09
CA LEU A 120 -5.04 -30.15 -5.15
C LEU A 120 -6.19 -30.54 -4.20
N SER A 121 -6.00 -31.54 -3.31
CA SER A 121 -6.98 -31.87 -2.28
C SER A 121 -7.20 -30.66 -1.37
N VAL A 122 -8.43 -30.43 -0.97
CA VAL A 122 -8.78 -29.35 -0.05
C VAL A 122 -8.38 -29.78 1.36
N PRO A 123 -7.78 -28.91 2.19
CA PRO A 123 -7.45 -29.21 3.58
C PRO A 123 -8.68 -29.72 4.35
N GLU A 124 -8.46 -30.70 5.25
CA GLU A 124 -9.51 -31.21 6.12
C GLU A 124 -10.05 -30.07 7.01
N GLY A 125 -11.38 -29.92 7.08
CA GLY A 125 -12.05 -28.90 7.90
C GLY A 125 -12.53 -27.65 7.16
N ILE A 126 -12.26 -27.52 5.85
CA ILE A 126 -12.88 -26.46 5.05
C ILE A 126 -14.21 -26.95 4.49
N ASN A 127 -15.29 -26.21 4.76
CA ASN A 127 -16.53 -26.38 3.99
C ASN A 127 -16.24 -26.09 2.52
N ILE A 128 -16.28 -27.13 1.70
CA ILE A 128 -15.96 -27.04 0.30
C ILE A 128 -17.19 -26.47 -0.41
N ASP A 129 -17.21 -25.17 -0.56
CA ASP A 129 -18.18 -24.51 -1.42
C ASP A 129 -17.92 -24.87 -2.89
N ASP A 130 -18.97 -24.99 -3.67
CA ASP A 130 -18.89 -25.28 -5.12
C ASP A 130 -17.88 -24.38 -5.86
N PRO A 131 -17.72 -23.08 -5.53
CA PRO A 131 -16.73 -22.19 -6.16
C PRO A 131 -15.27 -22.64 -6.00
N VAL A 132 -14.89 -23.16 -4.82
CA VAL A 132 -13.51 -23.64 -4.57
C VAL A 132 -13.21 -24.84 -5.45
N ARG A 133 -14.12 -25.81 -5.50
CA ARG A 133 -13.96 -27.01 -6.34
C ARG A 133 -13.89 -26.65 -7.83
N MET A 134 -14.72 -25.72 -8.27
CA MET A 134 -14.74 -25.27 -9.65
C MET A 134 -13.40 -24.62 -10.02
N TYR A 135 -12.87 -23.74 -9.19
CA TYR A 135 -11.58 -23.10 -9.39
C TYR A 135 -10.43 -24.12 -9.45
N LEU A 136 -10.34 -25.04 -8.49
CA LEU A 136 -9.31 -26.08 -8.46
C LEU A 136 -9.37 -26.98 -9.68
N LYS A 137 -10.57 -27.32 -10.18
CA LYS A 137 -10.75 -28.09 -11.39
C LYS A 137 -10.31 -27.33 -12.64
N GLU A 138 -10.49 -26.03 -12.65
CA GLU A 138 -10.14 -25.16 -13.79
C GLU A 138 -8.62 -25.00 -13.90
N ILE A 139 -7.93 -24.66 -12.82
CA ILE A 139 -6.47 -24.55 -12.80
C ILE A 139 -5.79 -25.90 -13.06
N GLY A 140 -6.45 -27.01 -12.69
CA GLY A 140 -5.99 -28.38 -12.94
C GLY A 140 -5.88 -28.76 -14.39
N ARG A 141 -6.52 -28.04 -15.32
CA ARG A 141 -6.50 -28.32 -16.76
C ARG A 141 -5.25 -27.77 -17.47
N VAL A 142 -4.60 -26.79 -16.88
CA VAL A 142 -3.41 -26.18 -17.46
C VAL A 142 -2.20 -27.09 -17.19
N PRO A 143 -1.45 -27.52 -18.23
CA PRO A 143 -0.25 -28.34 -18.03
C PRO A 143 0.85 -27.53 -17.36
N LEU A 144 1.70 -28.22 -16.60
CA LEU A 144 2.90 -27.62 -16.02
C LEU A 144 3.92 -27.32 -17.13
N LEU A 145 4.71 -26.27 -16.94
CA LEU A 145 5.79 -25.87 -17.85
C LEU A 145 7.08 -26.58 -17.52
N THR A 146 7.85 -26.86 -18.55
CA THR A 146 9.27 -27.30 -18.40
C THR A 146 10.16 -26.06 -18.23
N ALA A 147 11.37 -26.26 -17.68
CA ALA A 147 12.34 -25.17 -17.51
C ALA A 147 12.68 -24.45 -18.83
N GLU A 148 12.72 -25.20 -19.95
CA GLU A 148 12.96 -24.64 -21.28
C GLU A 148 11.79 -23.77 -21.75
N GLU A 149 10.56 -24.18 -21.47
CA GLU A 149 9.35 -23.38 -21.78
C GLU A 149 9.26 -22.12 -20.91
N GLU A 150 9.65 -22.17 -19.63
CA GLU A 150 9.74 -21.00 -18.77
C GLU A 150 10.69 -19.94 -19.33
N ILE A 151 11.88 -20.37 -19.79
CA ILE A 151 12.87 -19.48 -20.42
C ILE A 151 12.32 -18.89 -21.72
N HIS A 152 11.68 -19.72 -22.56
CA HIS A 152 11.10 -19.24 -23.82
C HIS A 152 10.03 -18.15 -23.57
N LEU A 153 9.09 -18.43 -22.67
CA LEU A 153 8.05 -17.45 -22.32
C LEU A 153 8.64 -16.18 -21.72
N ALA A 154 9.67 -16.30 -20.88
CA ALA A 154 10.36 -15.12 -20.32
C ALA A 154 11.06 -14.30 -21.40
N THR A 155 11.64 -14.94 -22.43
CA THR A 155 12.25 -14.27 -23.57
C THR A 155 11.22 -13.50 -24.39
N ASP A 156 10.05 -14.13 -24.65
CA ASP A 156 8.96 -13.48 -25.38
C ASP A 156 8.39 -12.28 -24.61
N MET A 157 8.25 -12.39 -23.27
CA MET A 157 7.85 -11.29 -22.41
C MET A 157 8.83 -10.12 -22.49
N GLU A 158 10.14 -10.39 -22.45
CA GLU A 158 11.16 -9.34 -22.56
C GLU A 158 11.14 -8.67 -23.95
N ALA A 159 10.96 -9.45 -25.02
CA ALA A 159 10.78 -8.93 -26.37
C ALA A 159 9.58 -7.99 -26.46
N GLY A 160 8.44 -8.36 -25.87
CA GLY A 160 7.26 -7.53 -25.80
C GLY A 160 7.49 -6.20 -25.06
N VAL A 161 8.19 -6.22 -23.93
CA VAL A 161 8.54 -5.02 -23.16
C VAL A 161 9.50 -4.12 -23.95
N ARG A 162 10.46 -4.69 -24.67
CA ARG A 162 11.37 -3.94 -25.56
C ARG A 162 10.59 -3.28 -26.70
N ALA A 163 9.67 -4.00 -27.32
CA ALA A 163 8.81 -3.51 -28.39
C ALA A 163 7.92 -2.34 -27.93
N GLU A 164 7.31 -2.45 -26.75
CA GLU A 164 6.52 -1.37 -26.17
C GLU A 164 7.36 -0.09 -25.94
N ARG A 165 8.56 -0.25 -25.37
CA ARG A 165 9.49 0.86 -25.17
C ARG A 165 9.88 1.51 -26.50
N ARG A 166 10.11 0.72 -27.55
CA ARG A 166 10.43 1.20 -28.89
C ARG A 166 9.30 2.02 -29.50
N ILE A 167 8.06 1.56 -29.39
CA ILE A 167 6.87 2.30 -29.86
C ILE A 167 6.67 3.60 -29.05
N ARG A 168 6.86 3.56 -27.73
CA ARG A 168 6.79 4.77 -26.90
C ARG A 168 7.86 5.78 -27.31
N ALA A 169 9.09 5.31 -27.59
CA ALA A 169 10.18 6.16 -28.06
C ALA A 169 9.87 6.82 -29.40
N ASP A 170 9.28 6.10 -30.36
CA ASP A 170 8.90 6.62 -31.67
C ASP A 170 7.95 7.83 -31.58
N LYS A 171 7.00 7.80 -30.63
CA LYS A 171 6.11 8.96 -30.39
C LYS A 171 6.89 10.22 -30.04
N TYR A 172 7.96 10.10 -29.24
CA TYR A 172 8.83 11.23 -28.89
C TYR A 172 9.75 11.64 -30.07
N ILE A 173 10.28 10.68 -30.81
CA ILE A 173 11.08 10.95 -32.00
C ILE A 173 10.27 11.75 -33.04
N LYS A 174 9.03 11.34 -33.31
CA LYS A 174 8.11 12.05 -34.20
C LYS A 174 7.81 13.48 -33.72
N ALA A 175 7.75 13.71 -32.41
CA ALA A 175 7.59 15.05 -31.86
C ALA A 175 8.84 15.92 -32.05
N TYR A 176 10.04 15.34 -32.01
CA TYR A 176 11.30 16.03 -32.29
C TYR A 176 11.48 16.35 -33.77
N LEU A 177 11.10 15.45 -34.68
CA LEU A 177 11.16 15.67 -36.10
C LEU A 177 10.32 16.87 -36.56
N ARG A 178 9.27 17.22 -35.84
CA ARG A 178 8.44 18.41 -36.11
C ARG A 178 9.12 19.73 -35.71
N ASN A 179 10.24 19.68 -34.98
CA ASN A 179 11.01 20.85 -34.52
C ASN A 179 12.46 20.76 -35.00
N PRO A 180 12.77 21.11 -36.25
CA PRO A 180 14.10 21.02 -36.78
C PRO A 180 15.05 21.96 -36.01
N GLY A 181 16.20 21.44 -35.58
CA GLY A 181 17.20 22.14 -34.77
C GLY A 181 17.35 21.70 -33.32
N LYS A 182 16.58 20.71 -32.86
CA LYS A 182 16.78 20.08 -31.55
C LYS A 182 17.38 18.69 -31.71
N VAL A 183 18.47 18.44 -31.00
CA VAL A 183 19.09 17.11 -30.92
C VAL A 183 18.44 16.31 -29.80
N LEU A 184 18.04 15.08 -30.11
CA LEU A 184 17.50 14.14 -29.12
C LEU A 184 18.66 13.30 -28.58
N THR A 185 18.95 13.42 -27.30
CA THR A 185 19.97 12.62 -26.62
C THR A 185 19.33 11.48 -25.79
N VAL A 186 20.13 10.44 -25.55
CA VAL A 186 19.74 9.29 -24.69
C VAL A 186 19.15 9.78 -23.37
N GLY A 187 19.78 10.70 -22.68
CA GLY A 187 19.30 11.20 -21.40
C GLY A 187 17.97 11.96 -21.46
N LYS A 188 17.70 12.67 -22.56
CA LYS A 188 16.39 13.34 -22.74
C LYS A 188 15.28 12.32 -22.95
N LEU A 189 15.54 11.27 -23.73
CA LEU A 189 14.59 10.20 -23.99
C LEU A 189 14.37 9.33 -22.74
N ALA A 190 15.43 8.96 -22.04
CA ALA A 190 15.39 8.20 -20.80
C ALA A 190 14.52 8.85 -19.70
N ARG A 191 14.71 10.16 -19.49
CA ARG A 191 13.86 10.94 -18.56
C ARG A 191 12.38 10.97 -18.96
N LYS A 192 12.07 10.92 -20.25
CA LYS A 192 10.70 10.90 -20.75
C LYS A 192 10.05 9.52 -20.65
N LEU A 193 10.84 8.47 -20.83
CA LEU A 193 10.38 7.09 -20.71
C LEU A 193 10.40 6.57 -19.26
N GLY A 194 11.10 7.27 -18.34
CA GLY A 194 11.24 6.86 -16.95
C GLY A 194 12.16 5.65 -16.75
N VAL A 195 13.15 5.46 -17.64
CA VAL A 195 14.08 4.34 -17.63
C VAL A 195 15.54 4.81 -17.58
N ASN A 196 16.47 3.91 -17.28
CA ASN A 196 17.90 4.22 -17.25
C ASN A 196 18.46 4.53 -18.65
N ASN A 197 19.53 5.34 -18.72
CA ASN A 197 20.19 5.71 -19.97
C ASN A 197 20.74 4.48 -20.71
N SER A 198 21.30 3.49 -19.99
CA SER A 198 21.77 2.24 -20.56
C SER A 198 20.68 1.49 -21.33
N VAL A 199 19.48 1.36 -20.74
CA VAL A 199 18.33 0.69 -21.37
C VAL A 199 17.90 1.39 -22.66
N VAL A 200 17.92 2.73 -22.68
CA VAL A 200 17.58 3.51 -23.88
C VAL A 200 18.69 3.38 -24.92
N ALA A 201 19.96 3.44 -24.53
CA ALA A 201 21.09 3.29 -25.44
C ALA A 201 21.03 1.91 -26.14
N THR A 202 20.88 0.82 -25.37
CA THR A 202 20.75 -0.54 -25.91
C THR A 202 19.55 -0.69 -26.84
N SER A 203 18.36 -0.18 -26.43
CA SER A 203 17.14 -0.35 -27.24
C SER A 203 17.08 0.52 -28.50
N MET A 204 17.80 1.65 -28.55
CA MET A 204 17.73 2.62 -29.65
C MET A 204 18.95 2.60 -30.57
N LEU A 205 20.12 2.32 -30.01
CA LEU A 205 21.38 2.28 -30.75
C LEU A 205 21.82 0.85 -31.08
N GLY A 206 21.33 -0.13 -30.30
CA GLY A 206 21.74 -1.53 -30.34
C GLY A 206 22.99 -1.80 -29.49
N ASP A 207 23.10 -3.04 -29.00
CA ASP A 207 24.29 -3.48 -28.23
C ASP A 207 25.56 -3.48 -29.09
N ASP A 208 25.42 -3.60 -30.40
CA ASP A 208 26.53 -3.59 -31.37
C ASP A 208 27.04 -2.21 -31.76
N ASN A 209 26.44 -1.14 -31.24
CA ASN A 209 26.87 0.21 -31.52
C ASN A 209 28.29 0.46 -30.99
N GLU A 210 29.22 0.85 -31.90
CA GLU A 210 30.63 1.05 -31.56
C GLU A 210 30.86 2.00 -30.38
N MET A 211 30.01 3.03 -30.24
CA MET A 211 30.12 4.03 -29.21
C MET A 211 29.66 3.51 -27.86
N VAL A 212 28.60 2.70 -27.85
CA VAL A 212 28.11 2.02 -26.64
C VAL A 212 29.13 0.96 -26.16
N LYS A 213 29.69 0.18 -27.08
CA LYS A 213 30.77 -0.78 -26.79
C LYS A 213 32.01 -0.10 -26.21
N ALA A 214 32.48 0.97 -26.87
CA ALA A 214 33.63 1.73 -26.40
C ALA A 214 33.45 2.32 -25.00
N LEU A 215 32.25 2.83 -24.69
CA LEU A 215 31.94 3.32 -23.34
C LEU A 215 31.86 2.19 -22.34
N ARG A 216 31.31 1.02 -22.70
CA ARG A 216 31.32 -0.18 -21.84
C ARG A 216 32.74 -0.63 -21.48
N GLU A 217 33.61 -0.73 -22.50
CA GLU A 217 35.00 -1.12 -22.31
C GLU A 217 35.77 -0.07 -21.48
N MET A 218 35.57 1.23 -21.76
CA MET A 218 36.23 2.32 -21.04
C MET A 218 35.92 2.31 -19.53
N HIS A 219 34.67 2.01 -19.17
CA HIS A 219 34.23 1.96 -17.76
C HIS A 219 34.32 0.56 -17.15
N GLY A 220 34.74 -0.45 -17.91
CA GLY A 220 34.82 -1.83 -17.48
C GLY A 220 33.48 -2.44 -17.09
N ILE A 221 32.43 -2.06 -17.80
CA ILE A 221 31.06 -2.49 -17.52
C ILE A 221 30.86 -3.91 -18.06
N LYS A 222 30.55 -4.83 -17.17
CA LYS A 222 30.21 -6.22 -17.47
C LYS A 222 28.72 -6.32 -17.86
N ASP A 223 28.37 -7.42 -18.52
CA ASP A 223 26.99 -7.69 -18.95
C ASP A 223 26.04 -7.87 -17.77
N ASP A 224 26.54 -8.39 -16.64
CA ASP A 224 25.79 -8.41 -15.40
C ASP A 224 25.86 -7.05 -14.68
N PRO A 225 24.72 -6.33 -14.52
CA PRO A 225 24.69 -5.01 -13.88
C PRO A 225 25.21 -5.02 -12.43
N GLU A 226 25.15 -6.16 -11.76
CA GLU A 226 25.49 -6.28 -10.34
C GLU A 226 26.98 -6.49 -10.09
N GLU A 227 27.70 -7.00 -11.08
CA GLU A 227 29.16 -7.08 -11.04
C GLU A 227 29.84 -5.72 -11.28
N ASN A 228 29.08 -4.69 -11.60
CA ASN A 228 29.62 -3.37 -11.90
C ASN A 228 29.80 -2.52 -10.66
N ASP A 229 30.98 -1.90 -10.49
CA ASP A 229 31.19 -0.92 -9.42
C ASP A 229 30.22 0.25 -9.60
N SER A 230 29.54 0.61 -8.48
CA SER A 230 28.52 1.66 -8.46
C SER A 230 29.02 3.03 -8.98
N LYS A 231 30.31 3.32 -8.88
CA LYS A 231 30.89 4.55 -9.42
C LYS A 231 31.08 4.47 -10.93
N SER A 232 31.66 3.36 -11.42
CA SER A 232 31.87 3.12 -12.85
C SER A 232 30.56 3.08 -13.60
N TYR A 233 29.53 2.41 -13.05
CA TYR A 233 28.22 2.38 -13.67
C TYR A 233 27.50 3.73 -13.71
N ARG A 234 27.66 4.57 -12.67
CA ARG A 234 27.12 5.94 -12.68
C ARG A 234 27.80 6.82 -13.73
N GLN A 235 29.13 6.71 -13.86
CA GLN A 235 29.88 7.44 -14.84
C GLN A 235 29.50 7.01 -16.26
N TYR A 236 29.43 5.72 -16.52
CA TYR A 236 28.92 5.15 -17.75
C TYR A 236 27.54 5.69 -18.14
N ASN A 237 26.56 5.68 -17.21
CA ASN A 237 25.24 6.25 -17.45
C ASN A 237 25.25 7.76 -17.67
N ALA A 238 26.18 8.51 -17.08
CA ALA A 238 26.34 9.94 -17.31
C ALA A 238 26.88 10.21 -18.73
N ASP A 239 27.86 9.45 -19.18
CA ASP A 239 28.43 9.59 -20.52
C ASP A 239 27.44 9.17 -21.61
N LEU A 240 26.61 8.15 -21.35
CA LEU A 240 25.51 7.79 -22.23
C LEU A 240 24.45 8.90 -22.37
N GLU A 241 24.29 9.78 -21.37
CA GLU A 241 23.28 10.85 -21.39
C GLU A 241 23.47 11.81 -22.58
N GLU A 242 24.70 12.04 -22.99
CA GLU A 242 25.05 12.97 -24.07
C GLU A 242 24.98 12.34 -25.47
N LEU A 243 24.91 11.01 -25.58
CA LEU A 243 24.82 10.34 -26.87
C LEU A 243 23.59 10.75 -27.67
N GLU A 244 23.80 11.07 -28.91
CA GLU A 244 22.74 11.42 -29.87
C GLU A 244 22.02 10.17 -30.35
N ILE A 245 20.69 10.21 -30.37
CA ILE A 245 19.86 9.14 -30.95
C ILE A 245 19.52 9.49 -32.38
N PRO A 246 19.76 8.56 -33.36
CA PRO A 246 19.32 8.75 -34.73
C PRO A 246 17.78 8.87 -34.75
N LEU A 247 17.29 9.96 -35.37
CA LEU A 247 15.85 10.22 -35.48
C LEU A 247 15.20 9.33 -36.57
N LYS A 248 15.36 8.00 -36.42
CA LYS A 248 14.74 7.04 -37.33
C LYS A 248 13.34 6.68 -36.79
N THR A 249 12.32 6.99 -37.60
CA THR A 249 10.94 6.59 -37.32
C THR A 249 10.72 5.11 -37.62
N ILE A 250 9.78 4.50 -36.94
CA ILE A 250 9.37 3.13 -37.20
C ILE A 250 8.63 3.06 -38.53
N ASP A 251 9.01 2.12 -39.39
CA ASP A 251 8.32 1.79 -40.63
C ASP A 251 7.05 0.96 -40.36
N ALA A 252 6.16 0.88 -41.38
CA ALA A 252 4.89 0.17 -41.22
C ALA A 252 5.04 -1.34 -40.98
N GLU A 253 6.09 -1.94 -41.55
CA GLU A 253 6.40 -3.36 -41.32
C GLU A 253 7.01 -3.59 -39.93
N GLU A 254 7.98 -2.77 -39.54
CA GLU A 254 8.56 -2.76 -38.19
C GLU A 254 7.45 -2.56 -37.11
N MET A 255 6.50 -1.66 -37.36
CA MET A 255 5.37 -1.44 -36.46
C MET A 255 4.48 -2.66 -36.33
N LYS A 256 4.24 -3.44 -37.39
CA LYS A 256 3.48 -4.68 -37.32
C LYS A 256 4.21 -5.72 -36.49
N GLN A 257 5.52 -5.87 -36.71
CA GLN A 257 6.36 -6.81 -35.95
C GLN A 257 6.34 -6.46 -34.46
N LEU A 258 6.60 -5.20 -34.10
CA LEU A 258 6.57 -4.74 -32.72
C LEU A 258 5.21 -4.94 -32.04
N ASN A 259 4.10 -4.78 -32.78
CA ASN A 259 2.79 -5.07 -32.23
C ASN A 259 2.54 -6.59 -32.05
N SER A 260 3.11 -7.45 -32.93
CA SER A 260 3.09 -8.89 -32.73
C SER A 260 3.87 -9.25 -31.47
N ASP A 261 5.10 -8.77 -31.32
CA ASP A 261 5.96 -9.03 -30.17
C ASP A 261 5.29 -8.61 -28.85
N ILE A 262 4.55 -7.48 -28.83
CA ILE A 262 3.78 -7.06 -27.65
C ILE A 262 2.64 -8.02 -27.34
N ASN A 263 1.91 -8.49 -28.36
CA ASN A 263 0.83 -9.46 -28.15
C ASN A 263 1.37 -10.80 -27.68
N ASP A 264 2.44 -11.30 -28.31
CA ASP A 264 3.09 -12.56 -27.97
C ASP A 264 3.65 -12.49 -26.53
N GLY A 265 4.29 -11.38 -26.15
CA GLY A 265 4.76 -11.13 -24.79
C GLY A 265 3.63 -11.08 -23.75
N SER A 266 2.49 -10.47 -24.09
CA SER A 266 1.31 -10.45 -23.21
C SER A 266 0.67 -11.82 -23.06
N GLU A 267 0.66 -12.64 -24.12
CA GLU A 267 0.16 -14.01 -24.09
C GLU A 267 1.10 -14.90 -23.28
N ALA A 268 2.42 -14.74 -23.46
CA ALA A 268 3.44 -15.44 -22.70
C ALA A 268 3.31 -15.15 -21.19
N GLN A 269 3.11 -13.88 -20.81
CA GLN A 269 2.88 -13.49 -19.42
C GLN A 269 1.68 -14.20 -18.81
N LYS A 270 0.56 -14.26 -19.53
CA LYS A 270 -0.65 -14.96 -19.08
C LYS A 270 -0.39 -16.46 -18.92
N ARG A 271 0.23 -17.07 -19.92
CA ARG A 271 0.53 -18.52 -19.92
C ARG A 271 1.45 -18.90 -18.77
N LEU A 272 2.50 -18.12 -18.50
CA LEU A 272 3.41 -18.34 -17.37
C LEU A 272 2.67 -18.22 -16.03
N ALA A 273 1.78 -17.24 -15.87
CA ALA A 273 0.96 -17.10 -14.68
C ALA A 273 -0.04 -18.26 -14.51
N GLU A 274 -0.78 -18.63 -15.56
CA GLU A 274 -1.78 -19.71 -15.53
C GLU A 274 -1.18 -21.06 -15.16
N ALA A 275 -0.02 -21.40 -15.70
CA ALA A 275 0.68 -22.66 -15.42
C ALA A 275 1.14 -22.75 -13.95
N ASN A 276 1.36 -21.62 -13.28
CA ASN A 276 1.84 -21.53 -11.90
C ASN A 276 0.75 -21.28 -10.84
N LEU A 277 -0.53 -21.26 -11.20
CA LEU A 277 -1.63 -21.08 -10.23
C LEU A 277 -1.68 -22.20 -9.19
N ARG A 278 -1.26 -23.43 -9.55
CA ARG A 278 -1.18 -24.57 -8.61
C ARG A 278 -0.18 -24.29 -7.49
N LEU A 279 0.95 -23.62 -7.78
CA LEU A 279 1.94 -23.21 -6.79
C LEU A 279 1.32 -22.26 -5.76
N VAL A 280 0.49 -21.31 -6.18
CA VAL A 280 -0.22 -20.42 -5.26
C VAL A 280 -1.11 -21.19 -4.29
N VAL A 281 -1.86 -22.17 -4.79
CA VAL A 281 -2.74 -23.01 -3.96
C VAL A 281 -1.96 -23.80 -2.91
N SER A 282 -0.84 -24.42 -3.30
CA SER A 282 0.01 -25.18 -2.39
C SER A 282 0.56 -24.33 -1.23
N ILE A 283 0.91 -23.07 -1.53
CA ILE A 283 1.37 -22.12 -0.52
C ILE A 283 0.19 -21.63 0.35
N ALA A 284 -0.94 -21.24 -0.27
CA ALA A 284 -2.11 -20.72 0.44
C ALA A 284 -2.73 -21.73 1.43
N LYS A 285 -2.66 -23.04 1.14
CA LYS A 285 -3.12 -24.10 2.05
C LYS A 285 -2.54 -23.97 3.47
N ARG A 286 -1.28 -23.57 3.60
CA ARG A 286 -0.58 -23.44 4.89
C ARG A 286 -1.06 -22.25 5.73
N TYR A 287 -1.80 -21.32 5.13
CA TYR A 287 -2.30 -20.11 5.78
C TYR A 287 -3.79 -20.17 6.10
N VAL A 288 -4.42 -21.31 5.90
CA VAL A 288 -5.83 -21.55 6.23
C VAL A 288 -6.03 -21.46 7.75
N GLY A 289 -7.17 -20.88 8.16
CA GLY A 289 -7.50 -20.70 9.58
C GLY A 289 -6.88 -19.47 10.25
N ARG A 290 -6.19 -18.61 9.48
CA ARG A 290 -5.57 -17.37 10.01
C ARG A 290 -6.46 -16.12 9.85
N GLY A 291 -7.79 -16.27 9.80
CA GLY A 291 -8.75 -15.17 9.77
C GLY A 291 -9.15 -14.68 8.36
N MET A 292 -8.70 -15.37 7.30
CA MET A 292 -9.12 -15.12 5.91
C MET A 292 -9.69 -16.38 5.27
N LEU A 293 -10.62 -16.20 4.34
CA LEU A 293 -11.17 -17.31 3.56
C LEU A 293 -10.13 -17.87 2.60
N PHE A 294 -10.18 -19.16 2.33
CA PHE A 294 -9.19 -19.84 1.48
C PHE A 294 -9.12 -19.25 0.07
N LEU A 295 -10.25 -18.90 -0.55
CA LEU A 295 -10.28 -18.23 -1.85
C LEU A 295 -9.62 -16.85 -1.82
N ASP A 296 -9.80 -16.09 -0.74
CA ASP A 296 -9.18 -14.77 -0.60
C ASP A 296 -7.66 -14.89 -0.48
N LEU A 297 -7.17 -15.89 0.28
CA LEU A 297 -5.74 -16.20 0.36
C LEU A 297 -5.16 -16.54 -1.01
N ILE A 298 -5.88 -17.35 -1.81
CA ILE A 298 -5.48 -17.69 -3.17
C ILE A 298 -5.43 -16.44 -4.04
N GLN A 299 -6.44 -15.55 -3.98
CA GLN A 299 -6.46 -14.34 -4.82
C GLN A 299 -5.33 -13.37 -4.46
N GLU A 300 -5.06 -13.16 -3.17
CA GLU A 300 -3.90 -12.35 -2.76
C GLU A 300 -2.58 -13.00 -3.18
N GLY A 301 -2.48 -14.33 -3.09
CA GLY A 301 -1.35 -15.08 -3.63
C GLY A 301 -1.19 -14.93 -5.14
N ASN A 302 -2.30 -14.94 -5.91
CA ASN A 302 -2.28 -14.70 -7.36
C ASN A 302 -1.77 -13.28 -7.70
N LEU A 303 -2.11 -12.27 -6.89
CA LEU A 303 -1.54 -10.92 -7.05
C LEU A 303 -0.03 -10.92 -6.81
N GLY A 304 0.44 -11.72 -5.86
CA GLY A 304 1.87 -11.96 -5.65
C GLY A 304 2.52 -12.65 -6.86
N LEU A 305 1.89 -13.70 -7.40
CA LEU A 305 2.35 -14.40 -8.59
C LEU A 305 2.49 -13.48 -9.81
N ILE A 306 1.49 -12.62 -10.06
CA ILE A 306 1.52 -11.66 -11.18
C ILE A 306 2.74 -10.74 -11.05
N LYS A 307 3.03 -10.23 -9.84
CA LYS A 307 4.23 -9.41 -9.59
C LYS A 307 5.52 -10.20 -9.80
N ALA A 308 5.54 -11.48 -9.42
CA ALA A 308 6.69 -12.34 -9.69
C ALA A 308 6.93 -12.53 -11.18
N VAL A 309 5.87 -12.75 -11.98
CA VAL A 309 5.96 -12.87 -13.43
C VAL A 309 6.50 -11.58 -14.08
N GLU A 310 6.01 -10.40 -13.64
CA GLU A 310 6.47 -9.11 -14.15
C GLU A 310 7.97 -8.83 -13.90
N LYS A 311 8.52 -9.38 -12.81
CA LYS A 311 9.90 -9.13 -12.36
C LYS A 311 10.83 -10.32 -12.59
N PHE A 312 10.35 -11.40 -13.16
CA PHE A 312 11.16 -12.60 -13.39
C PHE A 312 12.28 -12.36 -14.38
N ASP A 313 13.50 -12.71 -13.97
CA ASP A 313 14.71 -12.64 -14.77
C ASP A 313 15.32 -14.03 -14.95
N TYR A 314 15.15 -14.60 -16.15
CA TYR A 314 15.63 -15.92 -16.50
C TYR A 314 17.17 -16.01 -16.62
N THR A 315 17.85 -14.87 -16.79
CA THR A 315 19.32 -14.84 -16.96
C THR A 315 20.06 -15.25 -15.70
N LYS A 316 19.40 -15.18 -14.54
CA LYS A 316 19.93 -15.60 -13.22
C LYS A 316 20.00 -17.12 -13.04
N GLY A 317 19.41 -17.90 -13.93
CA GLY A 317 19.51 -19.37 -13.93
C GLY A 317 18.68 -20.11 -12.87
N TYR A 318 17.86 -19.41 -12.10
CA TYR A 318 16.95 -20.02 -11.11
C TYR A 318 15.62 -20.42 -11.73
N LYS A 319 14.99 -21.49 -11.20
CA LYS A 319 13.62 -21.87 -11.57
C LYS A 319 12.64 -20.75 -11.17
N PHE A 320 11.63 -20.53 -12.00
CA PHE A 320 10.59 -19.52 -11.72
C PHE A 320 9.89 -19.78 -10.37
N SER A 321 9.62 -21.03 -10.02
CA SER A 321 8.96 -21.43 -8.78
C SER A 321 9.68 -20.91 -7.52
N THR A 322 11.02 -20.95 -7.50
CA THR A 322 11.84 -20.47 -6.38
C THR A 322 11.64 -18.97 -6.14
N TYR A 323 11.64 -18.20 -7.21
CA TYR A 323 11.42 -16.76 -7.15
C TYR A 323 9.95 -16.40 -6.81
N ALA A 324 8.99 -17.07 -7.46
CA ALA A 324 7.57 -16.82 -7.27
C ALA A 324 7.08 -17.14 -5.85
N THR A 325 7.64 -18.19 -5.22
CA THR A 325 7.27 -18.59 -3.84
C THR A 325 7.43 -17.42 -2.87
N TRP A 326 8.51 -16.66 -2.98
CA TRP A 326 8.73 -15.49 -2.12
C TRP A 326 7.65 -14.41 -2.30
N TRP A 327 7.32 -14.04 -3.55
CA TRP A 327 6.30 -13.03 -3.85
C TRP A 327 4.91 -13.46 -3.41
N ILE A 328 4.57 -14.73 -3.62
CA ILE A 328 3.29 -15.32 -3.22
C ILE A 328 3.17 -15.28 -1.69
N ARG A 329 4.20 -15.76 -0.97
CA ARG A 329 4.24 -15.75 0.49
C ARG A 329 4.11 -14.34 1.05
N GLN A 330 4.89 -13.41 0.54
CA GLN A 330 4.86 -12.00 0.95
C GLN A 330 3.47 -11.38 0.75
N ALA A 331 2.83 -11.64 -0.40
CA ALA A 331 1.48 -11.12 -0.68
C ALA A 331 0.44 -11.68 0.31
N ILE A 332 0.45 -13.00 0.54
CA ILE A 332 -0.46 -13.67 1.46
C ILE A 332 -0.26 -13.17 2.90
N THR A 333 0.98 -13.15 3.39
CA THR A 333 1.29 -12.70 4.76
C THR A 333 0.88 -11.25 4.98
N ARG A 334 1.15 -10.39 4.01
CA ARG A 334 0.74 -8.99 4.07
C ARG A 334 -0.78 -8.83 4.04
N ALA A 335 -1.48 -9.60 3.22
CA ALA A 335 -2.94 -9.58 3.16
C ALA A 335 -3.57 -10.02 4.49
N ILE A 336 -3.04 -11.08 5.11
CA ILE A 336 -3.47 -11.53 6.45
C ILE A 336 -3.29 -10.40 7.47
N ALA A 337 -2.11 -9.75 7.49
CA ALA A 337 -1.86 -8.65 8.43
C ALA A 337 -2.81 -7.46 8.23
N ASP A 338 -3.20 -7.15 6.98
CA ASP A 338 -4.05 -6.02 6.64
C ASP A 338 -5.56 -6.29 6.76
N GLN A 339 -6.02 -7.53 6.53
CA GLN A 339 -7.44 -7.84 6.29
C GLN A 339 -8.03 -8.90 7.23
N ALA A 340 -7.22 -9.73 7.91
CA ALA A 340 -7.72 -10.84 8.72
C ALA A 340 -8.54 -10.40 9.96
N ARG A 341 -8.36 -9.18 10.45
CA ARG A 341 -9.02 -8.68 11.65
C ARG A 341 -10.24 -7.83 11.33
N THR A 342 -11.34 -8.01 12.05
CA THR A 342 -12.55 -7.19 11.95
C THR A 342 -12.25 -5.70 12.18
N ILE A 343 -11.40 -5.40 13.17
CA ILE A 343 -10.88 -4.04 13.40
C ILE A 343 -9.45 -4.02 12.88
N ARG A 344 -9.22 -3.32 11.77
CA ARG A 344 -7.93 -3.24 11.10
C ARG A 344 -6.85 -2.65 12.01
N ILE A 345 -5.72 -3.32 12.08
CA ILE A 345 -4.51 -2.89 12.80
C ILE A 345 -3.39 -2.63 11.78
N PRO A 346 -2.55 -1.59 11.95
CA PRO A 346 -1.39 -1.38 11.08
C PRO A 346 -0.43 -2.57 11.06
N VAL A 347 0.19 -2.87 9.90
CA VAL A 347 1.04 -4.05 9.71
C VAL A 347 2.17 -4.14 10.75
N HIS A 348 2.88 -3.04 11.02
CA HIS A 348 3.95 -3.03 12.03
C HIS A 348 3.48 -3.39 13.44
N MET A 349 2.19 -3.12 13.78
CA MET A 349 1.62 -3.54 15.06
C MET A 349 1.28 -5.03 15.08
N VAL A 350 0.84 -5.58 13.93
CA VAL A 350 0.62 -7.04 13.80
C VAL A 350 1.94 -7.79 13.97
N GLU A 351 3.02 -7.30 13.36
CA GLU A 351 4.37 -7.86 13.54
C GLU A 351 4.83 -7.80 15.01
N THR A 352 4.59 -6.66 15.67
CA THR A 352 4.91 -6.52 17.11
C THR A 352 4.09 -7.51 17.96
N ILE A 353 2.80 -7.72 17.64
CA ILE A 353 1.95 -8.71 18.31
C ILE A 353 2.49 -10.13 18.06
N ASN A 354 2.87 -10.46 16.84
CA ASN A 354 3.44 -11.76 16.51
C ASN A 354 4.76 -12.01 17.26
N LYS A 355 5.64 -10.99 17.36
CA LYS A 355 6.86 -11.06 18.16
C LYS A 355 6.53 -11.30 19.64
N LEU A 356 5.53 -10.59 20.20
CA LEU A 356 5.09 -10.79 21.57
C LEU A 356 4.59 -12.22 21.82
N ILE A 357 3.76 -12.76 20.91
CA ILE A 357 3.25 -14.13 21.01
C ILE A 357 4.39 -15.15 20.95
N ARG A 358 5.38 -14.95 20.06
CA ARG A 358 6.55 -15.82 19.94
C ARG A 358 7.38 -15.83 21.24
N VAL A 359 7.73 -14.65 21.74
CA VAL A 359 8.48 -14.50 23.00
C VAL A 359 7.69 -15.12 24.18
N SER A 360 6.38 -14.89 24.23
CA SER A 360 5.52 -15.48 25.27
C SER A 360 5.53 -17.01 25.23
N ARG A 361 5.46 -17.63 24.03
CA ARG A 361 5.55 -19.10 23.88
C ARG A 361 6.93 -19.63 24.28
N GLN A 362 8.00 -18.93 23.87
CA GLN A 362 9.36 -19.29 24.24
C GLN A 362 9.58 -19.26 25.74
N LEU A 363 9.12 -18.20 26.41
CA LEU A 363 9.17 -18.08 27.87
C LEU A 363 8.30 -19.12 28.56
N LEU A 364 7.11 -19.43 28.04
CA LEU A 364 6.25 -20.50 28.55
C LEU A 364 6.98 -21.87 28.52
N GLN A 365 7.68 -22.15 27.43
CA GLN A 365 8.46 -23.38 27.30
C GLN A 365 9.65 -23.44 28.28
N GLN A 366 10.31 -22.29 28.53
CA GLN A 366 11.44 -22.22 29.48
C GLN A 366 11.01 -22.24 30.93
N LEU A 367 9.94 -21.55 31.28
CA LEU A 367 9.47 -21.38 32.65
C LEU A 367 8.46 -22.45 33.11
N GLY A 368 7.80 -23.15 32.18
CA GLY A 368 6.74 -24.11 32.44
C GLY A 368 5.42 -23.47 32.98
N ARG A 369 5.31 -22.12 32.90
CA ARG A 369 4.14 -21.34 33.27
C ARG A 369 3.98 -20.13 32.35
N GLU A 370 2.79 -19.54 32.32
CA GLU A 370 2.57 -18.30 31.61
C GLU A 370 3.52 -17.18 32.10
N PRO A 371 4.21 -16.49 31.18
CA PRO A 371 5.13 -15.41 31.51
C PRO A 371 4.36 -14.18 31.98
N THR A 372 4.96 -13.43 32.92
CA THR A 372 4.43 -12.14 33.35
C THR A 372 4.77 -11.04 32.34
N PRO A 373 3.99 -9.94 32.26
CA PRO A 373 4.30 -8.81 31.39
C PRO A 373 5.69 -8.22 31.61
N GLU A 374 6.23 -8.33 32.84
CA GLU A 374 7.56 -7.88 33.23
C GLU A 374 8.66 -8.77 32.60
N GLU A 375 8.44 -10.08 32.54
CA GLU A 375 9.35 -11.05 31.93
C GLU A 375 9.38 -10.87 30.40
N ILE A 376 8.20 -10.71 29.77
CA ILE A 376 8.09 -10.42 28.34
C ILE A 376 8.75 -9.09 27.99
N ALA A 377 8.55 -8.03 28.80
CA ALA A 377 9.13 -6.72 28.60
C ALA A 377 10.66 -6.76 28.59
N LYS A 378 11.25 -7.59 29.46
CA LYS A 378 12.70 -7.78 29.55
C LYS A 378 13.28 -8.45 28.30
N ASP A 379 12.59 -9.47 27.78
CA ASP A 379 13.05 -10.22 26.61
C ASP A 379 12.86 -9.44 25.30
N MET A 380 11.76 -8.68 25.21
CA MET A 380 11.49 -7.81 24.06
C MET A 380 12.22 -6.46 24.08
N GLU A 381 12.91 -6.11 25.20
CA GLU A 381 13.59 -4.81 25.41
C GLU A 381 12.65 -3.59 25.31
N ILE A 382 11.41 -3.73 25.79
CA ILE A 382 10.39 -2.65 25.80
C ILE A 382 9.85 -2.41 27.20
N THR A 383 9.10 -1.34 27.41
CA THR A 383 8.52 -1.03 28.71
C THR A 383 7.32 -1.95 29.04
N VAL A 384 7.10 -2.23 30.30
CA VAL A 384 5.99 -3.08 30.79
C VAL A 384 4.63 -2.51 30.40
N GLU A 385 4.49 -1.17 30.43
CA GLU A 385 3.25 -0.49 30.00
C GLU A 385 2.97 -0.77 28.53
N ARG A 386 4.02 -0.76 27.68
CA ARG A 386 3.89 -1.04 26.26
C ARG A 386 3.48 -2.48 25.98
N VAL A 387 4.00 -3.44 26.74
CA VAL A 387 3.56 -4.85 26.66
C VAL A 387 2.06 -4.96 26.95
N ARG A 388 1.60 -4.36 28.05
CA ARG A 388 0.17 -4.38 28.43
C ARG A 388 -0.73 -3.72 27.37
N GLU A 389 -0.27 -2.63 26.76
CA GLU A 389 -0.97 -1.96 25.65
C GLU A 389 -1.08 -2.88 24.43
N ILE A 390 0.03 -3.53 24.02
CA ILE A 390 0.06 -4.47 22.91
C ILE A 390 -0.87 -5.66 23.17
N MET A 391 -0.85 -6.23 24.38
CA MET A 391 -1.75 -7.33 24.79
C MET A 391 -3.23 -6.92 24.68
N LYS A 392 -3.56 -5.68 25.05
CA LYS A 392 -4.93 -5.15 24.94
C LYS A 392 -5.35 -4.97 23.47
N ILE A 393 -4.45 -4.49 22.60
CA ILE A 393 -4.71 -4.32 21.17
C ILE A 393 -4.83 -5.68 20.46
N ALA A 394 -4.11 -6.68 20.94
CA ALA A 394 -4.11 -8.03 20.37
C ALA A 394 -5.45 -8.77 20.52
N GLN A 395 -6.29 -8.36 21.47
CA GLN A 395 -7.59 -8.99 21.69
C GLN A 395 -8.50 -8.86 20.48
N GLU A 396 -9.22 -9.94 20.18
CA GLU A 396 -10.23 -9.94 19.12
C GLU A 396 -11.61 -9.57 19.68
N PRO A 397 -12.47 -8.91 18.89
CA PRO A 397 -13.83 -8.61 19.32
C PRO A 397 -14.66 -9.89 19.48
N VAL A 398 -15.53 -9.91 20.47
CA VAL A 398 -16.48 -11.01 20.70
C VAL A 398 -17.76 -10.71 19.91
N SER A 399 -18.36 -11.74 19.31
CA SER A 399 -19.63 -11.60 18.58
C SER A 399 -20.78 -11.32 19.54
N LEU A 400 -21.67 -10.40 19.18
CA LEU A 400 -22.91 -10.15 19.89
C LEU A 400 -23.91 -11.32 19.81
N GLU A 401 -23.77 -12.17 18.80
CA GLU A 401 -24.58 -13.37 18.59
C GLU A 401 -24.06 -14.59 19.37
N THR A 402 -23.04 -14.40 20.20
CA THR A 402 -22.53 -15.49 21.05
C THR A 402 -23.63 -15.94 22.03
N PRO A 403 -24.04 -17.22 22.02
CA PRO A 403 -25.08 -17.73 22.94
C PRO A 403 -24.59 -17.68 24.36
N ILE A 404 -25.46 -17.30 25.29
CA ILE A 404 -25.19 -17.27 26.74
C ILE A 404 -26.16 -18.20 27.45
N GLY A 405 -25.63 -19.13 28.24
CA GLY A 405 -26.42 -20.11 28.98
C GLY A 405 -26.65 -21.41 28.22
N GLU A 406 -27.55 -22.24 28.73
CA GLU A 406 -27.93 -23.54 28.16
C GLU A 406 -29.09 -23.43 27.15
N GLU A 407 -29.78 -22.28 27.12
CA GLU A 407 -30.90 -22.00 26.22
C GLU A 407 -30.40 -21.28 24.96
N GLU A 408 -30.70 -21.80 23.76
CA GLU A 408 -30.24 -21.26 22.46
C GLU A 408 -30.83 -19.87 22.11
N ASP A 409 -31.82 -19.39 22.88
CA ASP A 409 -32.55 -18.16 22.59
C ASP A 409 -31.90 -16.88 23.15
N SER A 410 -30.86 -16.99 24.00
CA SER A 410 -30.21 -15.84 24.67
C SER A 410 -28.82 -15.54 24.07
N HIS A 411 -28.65 -14.34 23.57
CA HIS A 411 -27.38 -13.89 23.00
C HIS A 411 -26.70 -12.79 23.83
N LEU A 412 -25.40 -12.65 23.73
CA LEU A 412 -24.62 -11.60 24.42
C LEU A 412 -25.20 -10.20 24.19
N GLY A 413 -25.70 -9.94 22.99
CA GLY A 413 -26.28 -8.65 22.61
C GLY A 413 -27.49 -8.26 23.41
N ASP A 414 -28.28 -9.24 23.90
CA ASP A 414 -29.51 -9.00 24.69
C ASP A 414 -29.23 -8.45 26.09
N PHE A 415 -28.00 -8.65 26.59
CA PHE A 415 -27.57 -8.20 27.94
C PHE A 415 -26.81 -6.87 27.91
N ILE A 416 -26.54 -6.32 26.75
CA ILE A 416 -25.83 -5.04 26.61
C ILE A 416 -26.84 -3.90 26.59
N GLU A 417 -26.78 -3.05 27.63
CA GLU A 417 -27.65 -1.88 27.76
C GLU A 417 -27.30 -0.80 26.73
N ASP A 418 -28.32 -0.25 26.09
CA ASP A 418 -28.18 0.89 25.18
C ASP A 418 -28.11 2.20 26.01
N HIS A 419 -26.92 2.75 26.16
CA HIS A 419 -26.68 3.99 26.87
C HIS A 419 -27.09 5.24 26.09
N ASP A 420 -27.31 5.15 24.79
CA ASP A 420 -27.70 6.28 23.94
C ASP A 420 -29.22 6.45 23.88
N ALA A 421 -29.97 5.44 24.27
CA ALA A 421 -31.43 5.52 24.37
C ALA A 421 -31.85 6.38 25.57
N PRO A 422 -32.52 7.51 25.37
CA PRO A 422 -32.94 8.37 26.46
C PRO A 422 -33.98 7.67 27.35
N ALA A 423 -33.82 7.76 28.66
CA ALA A 423 -34.83 7.25 29.59
C ALA A 423 -36.21 7.90 29.34
N PRO A 424 -37.33 7.16 29.52
CA PRO A 424 -38.67 7.72 29.26
C PRO A 424 -38.95 9.05 29.96
N ALA A 425 -38.43 9.21 31.19
CA ALA A 425 -38.53 10.46 31.94
C ALA A 425 -37.77 11.61 31.32
N GLU A 426 -36.56 11.35 30.81
CA GLU A 426 -35.73 12.35 30.10
C GLU A 426 -36.34 12.74 28.76
N ALA A 427 -36.83 11.76 28.01
CA ALA A 427 -37.54 12.00 26.76
C ALA A 427 -38.80 12.87 26.98
N ALA A 428 -39.59 12.58 28.02
CA ALA A 428 -40.75 13.40 28.36
C ALA A 428 -40.35 14.82 28.77
N SER A 429 -39.32 14.98 29.62
CA SER A 429 -38.79 16.29 30.03
C SER A 429 -38.28 17.09 28.83
N TYR A 430 -37.60 16.43 27.90
CA TYR A 430 -37.14 17.08 26.67
C TYR A 430 -38.29 17.56 25.75
N MET A 431 -39.36 16.74 25.65
CA MET A 431 -40.54 17.11 24.90
C MET A 431 -41.25 18.33 25.53
N LEU A 432 -41.41 18.37 26.84
CA LEU A 432 -41.98 19.50 27.59
C LEU A 432 -41.11 20.75 27.44
N LEU A 433 -39.80 20.63 27.54
CA LEU A 433 -38.88 21.74 27.28
C LEU A 433 -39.05 22.30 25.89
N LYS A 434 -39.14 21.44 24.86
CA LYS A 434 -39.32 21.85 23.46
C LYS A 434 -40.65 22.57 23.26
N GLU A 435 -41.73 22.12 23.89
CA GLU A 435 -43.02 22.76 23.86
C GLU A 435 -42.99 24.15 24.52
N GLN A 436 -42.46 24.23 25.75
CA GLN A 436 -42.32 25.52 26.50
C GLN A 436 -41.39 26.50 25.74
N LEU A 437 -40.32 25.99 25.13
CA LEU A 437 -39.42 26.79 24.32
C LEU A 437 -40.18 27.40 23.10
N THR A 438 -41.00 26.58 22.44
CA THR A 438 -41.81 27.01 21.30
C THR A 438 -42.81 28.09 21.71
N ASP A 439 -43.46 27.91 22.85
CA ASP A 439 -44.37 28.89 23.43
C ASP A 439 -43.69 30.21 23.76
N VAL A 440 -42.51 30.16 24.38
CA VAL A 440 -41.73 31.34 24.70
C VAL A 440 -41.26 32.04 23.43
N LEU A 441 -40.82 31.30 22.41
CA LEU A 441 -40.42 31.87 21.13
C LEU A 441 -41.59 32.47 20.37
N SER A 442 -42.84 31.99 20.53
CA SER A 442 -44.04 32.57 19.92
C SER A 442 -44.33 33.98 20.42
N THR A 443 -43.82 34.37 21.61
CA THR A 443 -43.96 35.74 22.16
C THR A 443 -43.02 36.77 21.53
N LEU A 444 -42.10 36.35 20.66
CA LEU A 444 -41.20 37.21 19.90
C LEU A 444 -41.83 37.61 18.56
N THR A 445 -41.23 38.58 17.87
CA THR A 445 -41.64 38.87 16.49
C THR A 445 -41.20 37.71 15.58
N GLU A 446 -41.94 37.45 14.50
CA GLU A 446 -41.65 36.37 13.55
C GLU A 446 -40.18 36.38 13.05
N ARG A 447 -39.63 37.59 12.81
CA ARG A 447 -38.23 37.72 12.39
C ARG A 447 -37.24 37.33 13.50
N GLU A 448 -37.50 37.74 14.75
CA GLU A 448 -36.65 37.39 15.90
C GLU A 448 -36.71 35.90 16.20
N LYS A 449 -37.91 35.29 16.12
CA LYS A 449 -38.13 33.86 16.28
C LYS A 449 -37.37 33.05 15.22
N MET A 450 -37.56 33.38 13.96
CA MET A 450 -36.98 32.68 12.85
C MET A 450 -35.43 32.75 12.85
N VAL A 451 -34.86 33.91 13.24
CA VAL A 451 -33.41 34.07 13.41
C VAL A 451 -32.89 33.15 14.49
N LEU A 452 -33.56 33.02 15.66
CA LEU A 452 -33.15 32.11 16.73
C LEU A 452 -33.33 30.66 16.33
N GLU A 453 -34.44 30.26 15.68
CA GLU A 453 -34.70 28.94 15.21
C GLU A 453 -33.61 28.45 14.24
N LEU A 454 -33.21 29.28 13.28
CA LEU A 454 -32.16 28.95 12.33
C LEU A 454 -30.77 28.98 12.96
N ARG A 455 -30.52 29.95 13.85
CA ARG A 455 -29.20 30.11 14.50
C ARG A 455 -28.84 28.92 15.39
N PHE A 456 -29.80 28.46 16.18
CA PHE A 456 -29.64 27.38 17.14
C PHE A 456 -30.13 26.04 16.62
N GLY A 457 -30.70 25.94 15.42
CA GLY A 457 -31.18 24.70 14.85
C GLY A 457 -32.35 24.06 15.58
N ILE A 458 -33.24 24.88 16.18
CA ILE A 458 -34.33 24.40 17.04
C ILE A 458 -35.33 23.52 16.29
N LYS A 459 -35.56 23.80 14.98
CA LYS A 459 -36.50 23.03 14.15
C LYS A 459 -35.84 21.85 13.44
N ASP A 460 -34.66 22.07 12.84
CA ASP A 460 -33.98 21.14 11.93
C ASP A 460 -32.74 20.47 12.54
N GLY A 461 -32.45 20.80 13.83
CA GLY A 461 -31.27 20.25 14.52
C GLY A 461 -29.92 20.80 14.04
N ARG A 462 -29.91 21.69 13.00
CA ARG A 462 -28.68 22.22 12.42
C ARG A 462 -28.46 23.68 12.81
N ALA A 463 -27.52 23.94 13.72
CA ALA A 463 -27.09 25.28 14.04
C ALA A 463 -26.39 25.96 12.83
N ARG A 464 -26.80 27.20 12.49
CA ARG A 464 -26.25 27.98 11.38
C ARG A 464 -25.41 29.16 11.87
N THR A 465 -24.44 29.56 11.07
CA THR A 465 -23.61 30.73 11.34
C THR A 465 -24.40 32.01 11.11
N LEU A 466 -23.97 33.16 11.72
CA LEU A 466 -24.61 34.45 11.51
C LEU A 466 -24.60 34.88 10.04
N GLU A 467 -23.64 34.43 9.27
CA GLU A 467 -23.47 34.71 7.85
C GLU A 467 -24.50 33.97 7.01
N GLU A 468 -24.65 32.66 7.25
CA GLU A 468 -25.64 31.80 6.59
C GLU A 468 -27.08 32.28 6.87
N VAL A 469 -27.36 32.64 8.13
CA VAL A 469 -28.64 33.23 8.49
C VAL A 469 -28.82 34.57 7.79
N GLY A 470 -27.76 35.42 7.69
CA GLY A 470 -27.77 36.66 6.96
C GLY A 470 -28.10 36.49 5.49
N GLN A 471 -27.51 35.48 4.84
CA GLN A 471 -27.80 35.15 3.44
C GLN A 471 -29.25 34.73 3.24
N SER A 472 -29.84 33.93 4.13
CA SER A 472 -31.23 33.46 4.02
C SER A 472 -32.25 34.62 4.20
N PHE A 473 -31.90 35.64 4.94
CA PHE A 473 -32.76 36.87 5.15
C PHE A 473 -32.40 38.05 4.25
N GLY A 474 -31.34 37.93 3.43
CA GLY A 474 -30.88 39.04 2.58
C GLY A 474 -30.33 40.25 3.35
N VAL A 475 -29.74 40.02 4.53
CA VAL A 475 -29.22 41.06 5.41
C VAL A 475 -27.78 40.78 5.84
N THR A 476 -27.07 41.81 6.32
CA THR A 476 -25.69 41.70 6.76
C THR A 476 -25.58 40.90 8.05
N ARG A 477 -24.43 40.18 8.23
CA ARG A 477 -24.06 39.46 9.45
C ARG A 477 -24.28 40.28 10.73
N GLU A 478 -23.90 41.56 10.71
CA GLU A 478 -24.03 42.44 11.85
C GLU A 478 -25.51 42.75 12.19
N ARG A 479 -26.38 42.85 11.17
CA ARG A 479 -27.80 42.99 11.38
C ARG A 479 -28.44 41.79 12.06
N ILE A 480 -28.04 40.58 11.67
CA ILE A 480 -28.48 39.33 12.34
C ILE A 480 -28.01 39.33 13.80
N ARG A 481 -26.75 39.67 14.07
CA ARG A 481 -26.21 39.77 15.43
C ARG A 481 -27.01 40.73 16.31
N GLN A 482 -27.44 41.88 15.76
CA GLN A 482 -28.29 42.84 16.47
C GLN A 482 -29.69 42.27 16.78
N ILE A 483 -30.30 41.58 15.81
CA ILE A 483 -31.61 40.93 15.98
C ILE A 483 -31.49 39.82 17.03
N GLU A 484 -30.48 38.94 16.97
CA GLU A 484 -30.21 37.90 17.95
C GLU A 484 -30.05 38.50 19.37
N ALA A 485 -29.18 39.51 19.55
CA ALA A 485 -28.94 40.14 20.84
C ALA A 485 -30.21 40.78 21.40
N LYS A 486 -31.04 41.37 20.55
CA LYS A 486 -32.34 41.95 20.95
C LYS A 486 -33.33 40.86 21.36
N ALA A 487 -33.41 39.76 20.60
CA ALA A 487 -34.28 38.63 20.90
C ALA A 487 -33.90 37.97 22.23
N LEU A 488 -32.60 37.68 22.43
CA LEU A 488 -32.10 37.11 23.68
C LEU A 488 -32.33 38.01 24.89
N ARG A 489 -32.19 39.34 24.73
CA ARG A 489 -32.54 40.31 25.81
C ARG A 489 -34.00 40.26 26.16
N LYS A 490 -34.90 40.13 25.17
CA LYS A 490 -36.34 39.96 25.40
C LYS A 490 -36.68 38.65 26.12
N LEU A 491 -35.95 37.55 25.83
CA LEU A 491 -36.12 36.25 26.46
C LEU A 491 -35.64 36.24 27.93
N ARG A 492 -34.62 37.06 28.26
CA ARG A 492 -34.13 37.20 29.65
C ARG A 492 -35.12 37.91 30.59
N HIS A 493 -36.18 38.50 30.06
CA HIS A 493 -37.18 39.18 30.92
C HIS A 493 -37.84 38.14 31.84
N PRO A 494 -38.04 38.46 33.17
CA PRO A 494 -38.55 37.52 34.16
C PRO A 494 -39.86 36.80 33.79
N SER A 495 -40.75 37.49 33.07
CA SER A 495 -42.04 36.89 32.63
C SER A 495 -41.89 35.76 31.61
N ARG A 496 -40.74 35.68 30.92
CA ARG A 496 -40.44 34.63 29.95
C ARG A 496 -39.43 33.61 30.47
N SER A 497 -38.36 34.10 31.13
CA SER A 497 -37.32 33.22 31.68
C SER A 497 -37.84 32.31 32.80
N LYS A 498 -38.87 32.76 33.56
CA LYS A 498 -39.47 31.93 34.63
C LYS A 498 -40.04 30.62 34.09
N LYS A 499 -40.60 30.59 32.87
CA LYS A 499 -41.16 29.40 32.23
C LYS A 499 -40.12 28.33 31.85
N LEU A 500 -38.87 28.76 31.66
CA LEU A 500 -37.77 27.86 31.30
C LEU A 500 -36.86 27.53 32.48
N LYS A 501 -37.08 28.14 33.65
CA LYS A 501 -36.19 27.97 34.80
C LYS A 501 -36.24 26.59 35.38
N ASP A 502 -37.38 25.93 35.32
CA ASP A 502 -37.59 24.59 35.86
C ASP A 502 -36.88 23.48 35.05
N PHE A 503 -36.28 23.84 33.90
CA PHE A 503 -35.49 22.91 33.05
C PHE A 503 -34.00 23.28 33.02
N LEU A 504 -33.53 24.12 33.97
CA LEU A 504 -32.13 24.61 34.02
C LEU A 504 -31.35 23.99 35.19
N ASP A 505 -31.75 22.82 35.69
CA ASP A 505 -31.02 22.09 36.73
C ASP A 505 -29.89 21.22 36.16
#